data_38827181f59eda591f0d1a7c0ead626d
#
_entry.id   38827181f59eda591f0d1a7c0ead626d
#
_cell.length_a   1.000
_cell.length_b   1.000
_cell.length_c   1.000
_cell.angle_alpha   90.00
_cell.angle_beta   90.00
_cell.angle_gamma   90.00
#
_symmetry.space_group_name_H-M   'P 1'
#
loop_
_entity.id
_entity.type
_entity.pdbx_description
1 polymer ?
#
loop_
_entity_poly.entity_id
_entity_poly.type
_entity_poly.pdbx_seq_one_letter_code
_entity_poly.pdbx_strand_id
1 'polypeptide(L)'
;ATGTGPAQPTSNAVLARCLRAEDKAAVVAPRIRDRRQGIDKPPAFAVTVSALQAYRKSPLVYWISPALRSDLTRFPALEGTGAEVRQGVACADDPRLVRAWWELPVDRVGADQDWLPFAKSSEYSPFWDDITWIIRWARDGKEVRAYDKARPQNIQYLGRPGVTFPARAVLGFNPRAFPSGIGFGHMGSVAFP
;
A
#
# COMPACT_ATOMS: atom_id res chain seq x y z
N ALA A 1 5.30 -27.14 -12.27
CA ALA A 1 6.56 -27.72 -11.88
C ALA A 1 6.32 -28.96 -11.06
N THR A 2 6.73 -30.13 -11.55
CA THR A 2 6.63 -31.43 -10.85
C THR A 2 7.95 -31.80 -10.16
N GLY A 3 8.80 -30.82 -9.92
CA GLY A 3 10.06 -31.02 -9.22
C GLY A 3 9.89 -30.83 -7.72
N THR A 4 10.24 -31.85 -6.93
CA THR A 4 10.16 -31.84 -5.45
C THR A 4 11.38 -31.19 -4.78
N GLY A 5 12.29 -30.56 -5.55
CA GLY A 5 13.46 -29.85 -5.04
C GLY A 5 13.32 -28.34 -5.11
N PRO A 6 14.15 -27.58 -4.38
CA PRO A 6 14.18 -26.12 -4.48
C PRO A 6 14.55 -25.72 -5.91
N ALA A 7 13.82 -24.72 -6.46
CA ALA A 7 14.08 -24.21 -7.81
C ALA A 7 15.48 -23.59 -7.88
N GLN A 8 16.25 -24.01 -8.90
CA GLN A 8 17.56 -23.39 -9.16
C GLN A 8 17.36 -21.92 -9.57
N PRO A 9 18.25 -20.99 -9.19
CA PRO A 9 18.13 -19.56 -9.53
C PRO A 9 18.02 -19.28 -11.03
N THR A 10 18.60 -20.13 -11.87
CA THR A 10 18.56 -20.07 -13.32
C THR A 10 17.31 -20.71 -13.94
N SER A 11 16.46 -21.38 -13.14
CA SER A 11 15.25 -22.02 -13.65
C SER A 11 14.26 -20.96 -14.15
N ASN A 12 13.66 -21.23 -15.32
CA ASN A 12 12.56 -20.43 -15.86
C ASN A 12 11.24 -20.86 -15.24
N ALA A 13 10.56 -19.91 -14.60
CA ALA A 13 9.17 -20.07 -14.20
C ALA A 13 8.24 -19.55 -15.31
N VAL A 14 7.21 -20.31 -15.64
CA VAL A 14 6.15 -19.85 -16.56
C VAL A 14 4.90 -19.60 -15.75
N LEU A 15 4.44 -18.36 -15.80
CA LEU A 15 3.36 -17.84 -15.00
C LEU A 15 2.20 -17.40 -15.89
N ALA A 16 0.97 -17.72 -15.50
CA ALA A 16 -0.24 -17.30 -16.19
C ALA A 16 -1.11 -16.44 -15.27
N ARG A 17 -1.61 -15.32 -15.81
CA ARG A 17 -2.47 -14.41 -15.06
C ARG A 17 -3.94 -14.73 -15.34
N CYS A 18 -4.66 -15.22 -14.33
CA CYS A 18 -6.05 -15.67 -14.44
C CYS A 18 -7.00 -14.90 -13.51
N LEU A 19 -6.70 -13.64 -13.20
CA LEU A 19 -7.43 -12.85 -12.18
C LEU A 19 -8.91 -12.62 -12.53
N ARG A 20 -9.24 -12.52 -13.84
CA ARG A 20 -10.61 -12.25 -14.35
C ARG A 20 -11.39 -13.51 -14.68
N ALA A 21 -10.81 -14.69 -14.55
CA ALA A 21 -11.50 -15.93 -14.84
C ALA A 21 -12.39 -16.33 -13.67
N GLU A 22 -13.65 -16.64 -13.94
CA GLU A 22 -14.58 -17.21 -12.95
C GLU A 22 -14.12 -18.60 -12.53
N ASP A 23 -13.88 -19.47 -13.48
CA ASP A 23 -13.25 -20.76 -13.26
C ASP A 23 -11.75 -20.71 -13.62
N LYS A 24 -10.92 -20.56 -12.61
CA LYS A 24 -9.46 -20.52 -12.78
C LYS A 24 -8.89 -21.87 -13.19
N ALA A 25 -9.49 -22.97 -12.75
CA ALA A 25 -9.05 -24.31 -13.08
C ALA A 25 -9.28 -24.60 -14.57
N ALA A 26 -10.41 -24.23 -15.13
CA ALA A 26 -10.71 -24.35 -16.55
C ALA A 26 -9.73 -23.58 -17.44
N VAL A 27 -9.18 -22.46 -16.95
CA VAL A 27 -8.18 -21.68 -17.69
C VAL A 27 -6.76 -22.27 -17.53
N VAL A 28 -6.41 -22.76 -16.35
CA VAL A 28 -5.05 -23.22 -16.03
C VAL A 28 -4.80 -24.65 -16.55
N ALA A 29 -5.75 -25.56 -16.43
CA ALA A 29 -5.57 -26.96 -16.80
C ALA A 29 -5.19 -27.17 -18.29
N PRO A 30 -5.86 -26.54 -19.26
CA PRO A 30 -5.43 -26.61 -20.67
C PRO A 30 -4.01 -26.07 -20.88
N ARG A 31 -3.65 -24.98 -20.23
CA ARG A 31 -2.31 -24.38 -20.35
C ARG A 31 -1.20 -25.28 -19.85
N ILE A 32 -1.44 -26.00 -18.73
CA ILE A 32 -0.51 -27.01 -18.22
C ILE A 32 -0.34 -28.12 -19.23
N ARG A 33 -1.45 -28.57 -19.84
CA ARG A 33 -1.44 -29.64 -20.86
C ARG A 33 -0.65 -29.22 -22.09
N ASP A 34 -0.99 -28.05 -22.67
CA ASP A 34 -0.31 -27.49 -23.84
C ASP A 34 1.20 -27.39 -23.58
N ARG A 35 1.58 -26.85 -22.43
CA ARG A 35 3.01 -26.72 -22.03
C ARG A 35 3.72 -28.07 -21.95
N ARG A 36 3.09 -29.10 -21.40
CA ARG A 36 3.66 -30.45 -21.36
C ARG A 36 3.87 -31.03 -22.77
N GLN A 37 3.13 -30.55 -23.74
CA GLN A 37 3.27 -30.91 -25.17
C GLN A 37 4.20 -29.99 -25.93
N GLY A 38 4.90 -29.05 -25.28
CA GLY A 38 5.78 -28.09 -25.92
C GLY A 38 5.08 -26.93 -26.61
N ILE A 39 3.78 -26.76 -26.39
CA ILE A 39 2.97 -25.70 -26.99
C ILE A 39 2.97 -24.47 -26.05
N ASP A 40 3.56 -23.38 -26.49
CA ASP A 40 3.55 -22.10 -25.78
C ASP A 40 2.43 -21.20 -26.30
N LYS A 41 1.37 -20.98 -25.49
CA LYS A 41 0.27 -20.06 -25.83
C LYS A 41 0.29 -18.82 -24.92
N PRO A 42 0.23 -17.61 -25.50
CA PRO A 42 0.05 -16.38 -24.74
C PRO A 42 -1.33 -16.33 -24.01
N PRO A 43 -1.50 -15.55 -22.92
CA PRO A 43 -0.44 -14.82 -22.25
C PRO A 43 0.25 -15.68 -21.18
N ALA A 44 1.47 -16.09 -21.46
CA ALA A 44 2.35 -16.70 -20.48
C ALA A 44 3.57 -15.79 -20.27
N PHE A 45 3.99 -15.66 -19.03
CA PHE A 45 5.15 -14.87 -18.68
C PHE A 45 6.29 -15.80 -18.30
N ALA A 46 7.36 -15.80 -19.09
CA ALA A 46 8.59 -16.51 -18.76
C ALA A 46 9.50 -15.57 -17.96
N VAL A 47 9.79 -15.94 -16.73
CA VAL A 47 10.64 -15.14 -15.82
C VAL A 47 11.58 -16.08 -15.10
N THR A 48 12.87 -15.73 -15.01
CA THR A 48 13.82 -16.50 -14.19
C THR A 48 13.52 -16.31 -12.70
N VAL A 49 13.77 -17.33 -11.91
CA VAL A 49 13.62 -17.27 -10.46
C VAL A 49 14.50 -16.17 -9.86
N SER A 50 15.74 -16.04 -10.36
CA SER A 50 16.67 -14.97 -9.96
C SER A 50 16.13 -13.57 -10.21
N ALA A 51 15.44 -13.36 -11.34
CA ALA A 51 14.83 -12.06 -11.64
C ALA A 51 13.71 -11.68 -10.68
N LEU A 52 12.99 -12.65 -10.13
CA LEU A 52 11.97 -12.40 -9.09
C LEU A 52 12.61 -12.20 -7.71
N GLN A 53 13.69 -12.89 -7.41
CA GLN A 53 14.44 -12.76 -6.15
C GLN A 53 15.23 -11.45 -6.04
N ALA A 54 15.53 -10.80 -7.17
CA ALA A 54 16.22 -9.51 -7.18
C ALA A 54 15.46 -8.37 -6.50
N TYR A 55 14.14 -8.53 -6.31
CA TYR A 55 13.32 -7.50 -5.67
C TYR A 55 13.27 -7.69 -4.15
N ARG A 56 13.31 -6.58 -3.42
CA ARG A 56 13.10 -6.59 -1.96
C ARG A 56 11.77 -7.26 -1.62
N LYS A 57 11.80 -8.25 -0.70
CA LYS A 57 10.68 -9.12 -0.34
C LYS A 57 10.15 -10.01 -1.49
N SER A 58 10.88 -10.12 -2.58
CA SER A 58 10.60 -11.03 -3.71
C SER A 58 9.13 -11.07 -4.16
N PRO A 59 8.49 -9.93 -4.47
CA PRO A 59 7.10 -9.94 -4.91
C PRO A 59 6.98 -10.63 -6.28
N LEU A 60 5.90 -11.40 -6.47
CA LEU A 60 5.62 -12.08 -7.74
C LEU A 60 5.08 -11.11 -8.80
N VAL A 61 5.87 -10.12 -9.20
CA VAL A 61 5.50 -9.06 -10.16
C VAL A 61 5.81 -9.44 -11.60
N TYR A 62 5.51 -10.66 -12.01
CA TYR A 62 5.84 -11.22 -13.31
C TYR A 62 5.16 -10.54 -14.51
N TRP A 63 4.07 -9.80 -14.26
CA TRP A 63 3.26 -9.16 -15.32
C TRP A 63 3.72 -7.75 -15.71
N ILE A 64 4.66 -7.16 -14.98
CA ILE A 64 5.20 -5.84 -15.33
C ILE A 64 6.22 -5.94 -16.45
N SER A 65 6.39 -4.85 -17.19
CA SER A 65 7.34 -4.80 -18.31
C SER A 65 8.79 -5.01 -17.85
N PRO A 66 9.68 -5.52 -18.72
CA PRO A 66 11.11 -5.62 -18.41
C PRO A 66 11.74 -4.28 -18.02
N ALA A 67 11.33 -3.17 -18.65
CA ALA A 67 11.82 -1.83 -18.32
C ALA A 67 11.46 -1.46 -16.86
N LEU A 68 10.19 -1.62 -16.46
CA LEU A 68 9.78 -1.33 -15.09
C LEU A 68 10.44 -2.28 -14.08
N ARG A 69 10.68 -3.53 -14.46
CA ARG A 69 11.47 -4.45 -13.60
C ARG A 69 12.91 -3.97 -13.41
N SER A 70 13.54 -3.48 -14.48
CA SER A 70 14.89 -2.88 -14.41
C SER A 70 14.91 -1.68 -13.47
N ASP A 71 13.93 -0.80 -13.55
CA ASP A 71 13.83 0.39 -12.69
C ASP A 71 13.70 0.02 -11.21
N LEU A 72 12.93 -1.01 -10.87
CA LEU A 72 12.79 -1.50 -9.49
C LEU A 72 14.10 -2.01 -8.86
N THR A 73 15.08 -2.37 -9.68
CA THR A 73 16.42 -2.80 -9.22
C THR A 73 17.47 -1.70 -9.34
N ARG A 74 17.29 -0.77 -10.28
CA ARG A 74 18.22 0.33 -10.56
C ARG A 74 18.13 1.44 -9.52
N PHE A 75 16.91 1.78 -9.09
CA PHE A 75 16.72 2.85 -8.12
C PHE A 75 16.80 2.33 -6.68
N PRO A 76 17.41 3.10 -5.77
CA PRO A 76 17.41 2.75 -4.36
C PRO A 76 15.98 2.74 -3.80
N ALA A 77 15.74 1.91 -2.78
CA ALA A 77 14.48 1.97 -2.06
C ALA A 77 14.34 3.32 -1.35
N LEU A 78 13.15 3.89 -1.35
CA LEU A 78 12.85 5.17 -0.70
C LEU A 78 13.31 5.18 0.77
N GLU A 79 13.05 4.10 1.51
CA GLU A 79 13.55 3.90 2.89
C GLU A 79 15.06 3.63 2.97
N GLY A 80 15.84 3.91 1.99
CA GLY A 80 17.31 3.83 2.01
C GLY A 80 17.96 5.16 1.70
N THR A 81 17.15 6.18 1.37
CA THR A 81 17.60 7.52 0.99
C THR A 81 17.44 8.56 2.10
N GLY A 82 17.15 8.13 3.33
CA GLY A 82 16.86 9.01 4.47
C GLY A 82 15.36 9.18 4.73
N ALA A 83 14.51 8.87 3.74
CA ALA A 83 13.05 8.93 3.93
C ALA A 83 12.52 7.71 4.68
N GLU A 84 11.49 7.91 5.47
CA GLU A 84 10.79 6.87 6.23
C GLU A 84 9.34 6.77 5.80
N VAL A 85 8.87 5.57 5.45
CA VAL A 85 7.47 5.33 5.07
C VAL A 85 6.72 4.69 6.24
N ARG A 86 5.65 5.35 6.70
CA ARG A 86 4.89 4.91 7.87
C ARG A 86 3.39 4.82 7.58
N GLN A 87 2.74 3.83 8.18
CA GLN A 87 1.29 3.76 8.31
C GLN A 87 0.89 4.45 9.61
N GLY A 88 -0.24 5.17 9.58
CA GLY A 88 -0.75 5.89 10.73
C GLY A 88 -1.75 5.08 11.56
N VAL A 89 -2.64 5.82 12.21
CA VAL A 89 -3.60 5.31 13.18
C VAL A 89 -4.71 4.50 12.51
N ALA A 90 -4.97 3.29 13.01
CA ALA A 90 -6.20 2.55 12.75
C ALA A 90 -7.09 2.65 14.00
N CYS A 91 -8.12 3.51 13.96
CA CYS A 91 -8.98 3.77 15.12
C CYS A 91 -10.01 2.67 15.36
N ALA A 92 -10.38 1.90 14.34
CA ALA A 92 -11.32 0.76 14.35
C ALA A 92 -12.76 1.07 14.80
N ASP A 93 -13.05 2.32 15.18
CA ASP A 93 -14.40 2.80 15.56
C ASP A 93 -14.59 4.22 14.99
N ASP A 94 -14.72 4.30 13.68
CA ASP A 94 -14.89 5.58 12.99
C ASP A 94 -16.13 6.34 13.48
N PRO A 95 -17.31 5.72 13.66
CA PRO A 95 -18.50 6.44 14.12
C PRO A 95 -18.34 7.16 15.45
N ARG A 96 -17.46 6.68 16.32
CA ARG A 96 -17.18 7.29 17.62
C ARG A 96 -16.02 8.26 17.60
N LEU A 97 -14.95 7.90 16.86
CA LEU A 97 -13.63 8.56 16.98
C LEU A 97 -13.32 9.50 15.82
N VAL A 98 -14.09 9.47 14.74
CA VAL A 98 -13.86 10.30 13.55
C VAL A 98 -15.11 11.12 13.23
N ARG A 99 -14.93 12.38 12.82
CA ARG A 99 -15.98 13.30 12.39
C ARG A 99 -15.53 14.03 11.13
N ALA A 100 -16.49 14.61 10.41
CA ALA A 100 -16.18 15.64 9.44
C ALA A 100 -15.89 16.95 10.20
N TRP A 101 -14.93 17.74 9.69
CA TRP A 101 -14.46 18.93 10.40
C TRP A 101 -15.57 19.94 10.70
N TRP A 102 -16.60 20.01 9.86
CA TRP A 102 -17.75 20.94 10.03
C TRP A 102 -18.80 20.49 11.07
N GLU A 103 -18.69 19.28 11.60
CA GLU A 103 -19.57 18.78 12.65
C GLU A 103 -19.23 19.38 14.03
N LEU A 104 -18.14 20.08 14.15
CA LEU A 104 -17.64 20.63 15.40
C LEU A 104 -17.21 22.10 15.26
N PRO A 105 -17.23 22.86 16.37
CA PRO A 105 -16.66 24.21 16.38
C PRO A 105 -15.18 24.19 15.98
N VAL A 106 -14.78 25.13 15.13
CA VAL A 106 -13.42 25.20 14.54
C VAL A 106 -12.32 25.37 15.60
N ASP A 107 -12.62 26.02 16.70
CA ASP A 107 -11.72 26.25 17.82
C ASP A 107 -11.36 24.98 18.59
N ARG A 108 -12.06 23.88 18.33
CA ARG A 108 -11.78 22.54 18.88
C ARG A 108 -10.94 21.65 17.96
N VAL A 109 -10.59 22.15 16.78
CA VAL A 109 -9.87 21.39 15.75
C VAL A 109 -8.48 21.96 15.56
N GLY A 110 -7.45 21.16 15.76
CA GLY A 110 -6.04 21.57 15.59
C GLY A 110 -5.06 20.63 16.29
N ALA A 111 -3.78 20.88 16.13
CA ALA A 111 -2.72 20.03 16.70
C ALA A 111 -2.77 19.92 18.22
N ASP A 112 -3.13 21.02 18.90
CA ASP A 112 -3.20 21.11 20.37
C ASP A 112 -4.63 21.09 20.91
N GLN A 113 -5.59 20.71 20.07
CA GLN A 113 -7.00 20.67 20.41
C GLN A 113 -7.49 19.21 20.65
N ASP A 114 -8.75 19.08 21.06
CA ASP A 114 -9.36 17.78 21.27
C ASP A 114 -9.46 16.93 19.99
N TRP A 115 -9.49 17.59 18.83
CA TRP A 115 -9.67 16.96 17.53
C TRP A 115 -8.55 17.37 16.58
N LEU A 116 -7.83 16.37 16.10
CA LEU A 116 -6.73 16.53 15.15
C LEU A 116 -7.24 16.39 13.72
N PRO A 117 -6.93 17.32 12.79
CA PRO A 117 -7.16 17.07 11.36
C PRO A 117 -6.57 15.73 10.95
N PHE A 118 -7.30 14.93 10.16
CA PHE A 118 -6.95 13.53 9.96
C PHE A 118 -7.08 13.11 8.49
N ALA A 119 -5.96 12.86 7.85
CA ALA A 119 -5.93 12.33 6.50
C ALA A 119 -6.30 10.83 6.52
N LYS A 120 -7.49 10.52 6.01
CA LYS A 120 -7.90 9.16 5.67
C LYS A 120 -7.60 8.91 4.19
N SER A 121 -7.63 7.63 3.78
CA SER A 121 -7.60 7.31 2.37
C SER A 121 -8.82 7.94 1.67
N SER A 122 -8.58 8.61 0.57
CA SER A 122 -9.59 9.25 -0.26
C SER A 122 -9.60 8.66 -1.67
N GLU A 123 -10.46 9.17 -2.52
CA GLU A 123 -10.50 8.87 -3.95
C GLU A 123 -9.23 9.32 -4.67
N TYR A 124 -9.17 9.07 -5.97
CA TYR A 124 -8.04 9.48 -6.79
C TYR A 124 -7.97 11.01 -6.90
N SER A 125 -6.96 11.60 -6.29
CA SER A 125 -6.67 13.03 -6.33
C SER A 125 -5.15 13.23 -6.29
N PRO A 126 -4.47 13.34 -7.43
CA PRO A 126 -3.02 13.51 -7.48
C PRO A 126 -2.64 14.91 -7.01
N PHE A 127 -1.49 15.01 -6.32
CA PHE A 127 -0.84 16.22 -5.80
C PHE A 127 -1.46 16.84 -4.55
N TRP A 128 -2.79 16.91 -4.43
CA TRP A 128 -3.49 17.52 -3.31
C TRP A 128 -4.81 16.79 -3.02
N ASP A 129 -5.24 16.85 -1.77
CA ASP A 129 -6.55 16.39 -1.31
C ASP A 129 -6.94 17.16 -0.06
N ASP A 130 -8.20 17.52 0.05
CA ASP A 130 -8.71 18.24 1.20
C ASP A 130 -8.80 17.33 2.44
N ILE A 131 -8.42 17.87 3.58
CA ILE A 131 -8.50 17.17 4.85
C ILE A 131 -9.92 17.33 5.41
N THR A 132 -10.79 16.43 5.02
CA THR A 132 -12.21 16.43 5.40
C THR A 132 -12.44 15.90 6.82
N TRP A 133 -11.60 15.00 7.28
CA TRP A 133 -11.81 14.26 8.52
C TRP A 133 -10.98 14.81 9.67
N ILE A 134 -11.53 14.65 10.87
CA ILE A 134 -10.84 14.90 12.13
C ILE A 134 -10.97 13.66 13.03
N ILE A 135 -9.93 13.39 13.81
CA ILE A 135 -9.93 12.28 14.77
C ILE A 135 -9.87 12.83 16.20
N ARG A 136 -10.60 12.17 17.11
CA ARG A 136 -10.52 12.51 18.53
C ARG A 136 -9.14 12.18 19.08
N TRP A 137 -8.37 13.23 19.36
CA TRP A 137 -6.99 13.10 19.82
C TRP A 137 -6.71 13.76 21.17
N ALA A 138 -7.74 14.10 21.91
CA ALA A 138 -7.65 14.67 23.24
C ALA A 138 -6.68 13.87 24.15
N ARG A 139 -5.86 14.57 24.92
CA ARG A 139 -4.87 13.94 25.84
C ARG A 139 -4.00 12.90 25.15
N ASP A 140 -3.42 13.29 24.02
CA ASP A 140 -2.55 12.44 23.21
C ASP A 140 -3.22 11.12 22.77
N GLY A 141 -4.47 11.22 22.33
CA GLY A 141 -5.23 10.08 21.80
C GLY A 141 -5.63 9.05 22.85
N LYS A 142 -5.82 9.44 24.11
CA LYS A 142 -6.16 8.53 25.22
C LYS A 142 -7.31 7.58 24.89
N GLU A 143 -8.37 8.06 24.24
CA GLU A 143 -9.54 7.22 23.91
C GLU A 143 -9.21 6.19 22.81
N VAL A 144 -8.43 6.60 21.80
CA VAL A 144 -7.99 5.70 20.73
C VAL A 144 -7.05 4.63 21.30
N ARG A 145 -6.13 5.01 22.17
CA ARG A 145 -5.17 4.09 22.79
C ARG A 145 -5.82 3.11 23.76
N ALA A 146 -6.93 3.50 24.39
CA ALA A 146 -7.66 2.64 25.33
C ALA A 146 -8.60 1.66 24.62
N TYR A 147 -8.83 1.83 23.32
CA TYR A 147 -9.72 0.93 22.57
C TYR A 147 -8.94 -0.29 22.07
N ASP A 148 -9.28 -1.47 22.54
CA ASP A 148 -8.57 -2.74 22.31
C ASP A 148 -8.42 -3.14 20.83
N LYS A 149 -9.35 -2.72 19.98
CA LYS A 149 -9.32 -2.97 18.53
C LYS A 149 -8.54 -1.92 17.74
N ALA A 150 -8.26 -0.77 18.34
CA ALA A 150 -7.48 0.27 17.69
C ALA A 150 -5.99 -0.10 17.62
N ARG A 151 -5.32 0.41 16.62
CA ARG A 151 -3.86 0.31 16.46
C ARG A 151 -3.29 1.71 16.23
N PRO A 152 -2.99 2.46 17.31
CA PRO A 152 -2.38 3.78 17.24
C PRO A 152 -0.86 3.66 17.02
N GLN A 153 -0.47 3.24 15.83
CA GLN A 153 0.93 3.04 15.46
C GLN A 153 1.55 4.33 14.93
N ASN A 154 2.87 4.46 15.07
CA ASN A 154 3.68 5.57 14.53
C ASN A 154 3.20 6.97 14.93
N ILE A 155 2.67 7.10 16.13
CA ILE A 155 2.10 8.36 16.64
C ILE A 155 3.12 9.49 16.74
N GLN A 156 4.41 9.18 16.89
CA GLN A 156 5.51 10.15 16.90
C GLN A 156 5.69 10.89 15.56
N TYR A 157 5.01 10.45 14.51
CA TYR A 157 5.01 11.08 13.20
C TYR A 157 3.77 11.96 12.96
N LEU A 158 2.79 11.94 13.85
CA LEU A 158 1.62 12.81 13.74
C LEU A 158 2.06 14.29 13.76
N GLY A 159 1.47 15.08 12.89
CA GLY A 159 1.81 16.49 12.75
C GLY A 159 3.06 16.80 11.92
N ARG A 160 3.85 15.80 11.50
CA ARG A 160 5.02 16.01 10.61
C ARG A 160 4.58 16.09 9.15
N PRO A 161 5.16 17.01 8.34
CA PRO A 161 4.86 17.08 6.90
C PRO A 161 5.53 15.95 6.13
N GLY A 162 4.99 15.63 4.94
CA GLY A 162 5.51 14.58 4.09
C GLY A 162 4.74 14.43 2.78
N VAL A 163 4.77 13.24 2.21
CA VAL A 163 4.01 12.87 1.01
C VAL A 163 3.14 11.66 1.34
N THR A 164 1.82 11.83 1.28
CA THR A 164 0.88 10.72 1.49
C THR A 164 0.50 10.03 0.19
N PHE A 165 0.19 8.75 0.28
CA PHE A 165 -0.35 7.97 -0.83
C PHE A 165 -1.26 6.86 -0.30
N PRO A 166 -2.31 6.47 -1.03
CA PRO A 166 -3.23 5.44 -0.58
C PRO A 166 -2.56 4.06 -0.59
N ALA A 167 -2.86 3.25 0.41
CA ALA A 167 -2.41 1.86 0.49
C ALA A 167 -2.96 1.00 -0.65
N ARG A 168 -4.09 1.39 -1.23
CA ARG A 168 -4.71 0.75 -2.40
C ARG A 168 -5.18 1.83 -3.36
N ALA A 169 -4.79 1.72 -4.62
CA ALA A 169 -5.22 2.61 -5.69
C ALA A 169 -5.62 1.79 -6.92
N VAL A 170 -6.75 2.13 -7.53
CA VAL A 170 -7.27 1.49 -8.76
C VAL A 170 -6.81 2.25 -10.00
N LEU A 171 -6.77 3.57 -9.92
CA LEU A 171 -6.45 4.47 -11.05
C LEU A 171 -4.96 4.79 -11.17
N GLY A 172 -4.12 4.25 -10.30
CA GLY A 172 -2.67 4.44 -10.31
C GLY A 172 -2.11 5.05 -9.03
N PHE A 173 -0.80 5.24 -9.00
CA PHE A 173 -0.11 5.88 -7.88
C PHE A 173 -0.43 7.37 -7.87
N ASN A 174 -0.98 7.88 -6.76
CA ASN A 174 -1.39 9.27 -6.59
C ASN A 174 -0.81 9.86 -5.30
N PRO A 175 0.48 10.23 -5.32
CA PRO A 175 1.12 10.89 -4.21
C PRO A 175 0.56 12.31 -4.04
N ARG A 176 0.42 12.75 -2.79
CA ARG A 176 -0.15 14.06 -2.43
C ARG A 176 0.66 14.72 -1.36
N ALA A 177 0.71 16.04 -1.39
CA ALA A 177 1.28 16.82 -0.32
C ALA A 177 0.58 16.51 1.01
N PHE A 178 1.36 16.30 2.06
CA PHE A 178 0.88 16.07 3.41
C PHE A 178 1.44 17.17 4.32
N PRO A 179 0.60 18.18 4.68
CA PRO A 179 1.05 19.31 5.48
C PRO A 179 1.34 18.95 6.94
N SER A 180 1.97 19.88 7.64
CA SER A 180 2.19 19.78 9.09
C SER A 180 0.89 19.94 9.89
N GLY A 181 0.87 19.47 11.14
CA GLY A 181 -0.27 19.62 12.04
C GLY A 181 -1.41 18.64 11.80
N ILE A 182 -1.21 17.60 10.98
CA ILE A 182 -2.23 16.64 10.57
C ILE A 182 -1.85 15.24 11.01
N GLY A 183 -2.83 14.48 11.49
CA GLY A 183 -2.70 13.04 11.71
C GLY A 183 -3.00 12.26 10.44
N PHE A 184 -2.59 11.00 10.38
CA PHE A 184 -2.80 10.13 9.23
C PHE A 184 -3.24 8.73 9.61
N GLY A 185 -4.05 8.15 8.75
CA GLY A 185 -4.61 6.82 8.94
C GLY A 185 -3.77 5.69 8.34
N HIS A 186 -4.09 4.47 8.69
CA HIS A 186 -3.40 3.28 8.19
C HIS A 186 -3.60 3.01 6.69
N MET A 187 -4.66 3.57 6.09
CA MET A 187 -4.96 3.41 4.66
C MET A 187 -4.31 4.48 3.78
N GLY A 188 -3.72 5.52 4.37
CA GLY A 188 -2.93 6.54 3.71
C GLY A 188 -1.54 6.57 4.33
N SER A 189 -0.61 5.78 3.78
CA SER A 189 0.79 5.83 4.22
C SER A 189 1.41 7.18 3.91
N VAL A 190 2.35 7.61 4.75
CA VAL A 190 3.10 8.86 4.54
C VAL A 190 4.58 8.55 4.46
N ALA A 191 5.24 9.10 3.44
CA ALA A 191 6.68 9.18 3.34
C ALA A 191 7.15 10.51 3.95
N PHE A 192 8.01 10.40 4.96
CA PHE A 192 8.63 11.52 5.66
C PHE A 192 10.06 11.69 5.19
N PRO A 193 10.53 12.93 4.92
CA PRO A 193 11.92 13.22 4.60
C PRO A 193 12.84 13.06 5.81
#